data_a7b42d9b2b75f559a71a3cf282f36310
#
_entry.id   a7b42d9b2b75f559a71a3cf282f36310
#
_cell.length_a   1.000
_cell.length_b   1.000
_cell.length_c   1.000
_cell.angle_alpha   90.00
_cell.angle_beta   90.00
_cell.angle_gamma   90.00
#
_symmetry.space_group_name_H-M   'P 1'
#
loop_
_entity.id
_entity.type
_entity.pdbx_description
1 polymer ?
#
loop_
_entity_poly.entity_id
_entity_poly.type
_entity_poly.pdbx_seq_one_letter_code
_entity_poly.pdbx_strand_id
1 'polypeptide(L)'
;MIRVIKQAQCDDRKLFNIATSLYLYPTAILAHHFGIFEYIAKDNKSPSEICAFIGIELRSVEVVMAVVLALELVEFEDGRYRLTKVTEEFLLKESPNYCGYYWDLIYSTGDNFSLANLENVMRKSEIQEEEKENLFEESIYSTEKAEAFTKAMHGISIGAASVWPNKLNLANYHCMLDIGGGSGIHSVGAVTRWPHLRATIYDLAPVGRITAGFIKSYGLEESISIHIGDMWSGSYPDADLHFYSNVLHDWPEQKNVFLTQKSYDALPHGGRIIIHEILFNGDIPGPLAVAGFNVTMLSWSQGKQYSFSEIKQLLHRAGFRDIEIIPASGYFSLITGIKP
;
A
#
# COMPACT_ATOMS: atom_id res chain seq x y z
N MET A 1 27.26 47.85 8.63
CA MET A 1 25.87 47.82 9.14
C MET A 1 25.74 46.64 10.08
N ILE A 2 25.47 46.89 11.38
CA ILE A 2 25.16 45.81 12.33
C ILE A 2 23.76 45.32 11.98
N ARG A 3 23.63 44.03 11.55
CA ARG A 3 22.32 43.41 11.37
C ARG A 3 21.71 43.10 12.74
N VAL A 4 20.67 43.82 13.10
CA VAL A 4 19.92 43.54 14.33
C VAL A 4 19.10 42.28 14.11
N ILE A 5 19.22 41.28 14.98
CA ILE A 5 18.38 40.10 15.00
C ILE A 5 16.96 40.53 15.41
N LYS A 6 15.99 40.33 14.53
CA LYS A 6 14.57 40.58 14.84
C LYS A 6 13.96 39.34 15.44
N GLN A 7 13.15 39.50 16.46
CA GLN A 7 12.35 38.41 17.02
C GLN A 7 11.38 37.87 15.97
N ALA A 8 11.33 36.54 15.83
CA ALA A 8 10.36 35.91 14.97
C ALA A 8 8.92 36.09 15.51
N GLN A 9 7.95 36.20 14.61
CA GLN A 9 6.55 36.38 14.97
C GLN A 9 5.81 35.04 15.19
N CYS A 10 6.44 33.92 14.83
CA CYS A 10 5.92 32.58 15.00
C CYS A 10 7.02 31.60 15.43
N ASP A 11 6.60 30.43 15.92
CA ASP A 11 7.43 29.33 16.32
C ASP A 11 7.92 28.54 15.08
N ASP A 12 9.16 28.08 15.07
CA ASP A 12 9.81 27.37 13.97
C ASP A 12 9.78 25.83 14.12
N ARG A 13 9.20 25.30 15.20
CA ARG A 13 9.14 23.84 15.47
C ARG A 13 8.59 23.05 14.29
N LYS A 14 7.62 23.57 13.55
CA LYS A 14 7.07 22.90 12.38
C LYS A 14 8.11 22.68 11.30
N LEU A 15 8.98 23.67 11.03
CA LEU A 15 10.06 23.56 10.06
C LEU A 15 11.15 22.61 10.55
N PHE A 16 11.47 22.66 11.85
CA PHE A 16 12.42 21.75 12.47
C PHE A 16 11.93 20.29 12.37
N ASN A 17 10.66 20.01 12.66
CA ASN A 17 10.06 18.68 12.54
C ASN A 17 10.10 18.17 11.10
N ILE A 18 9.87 19.03 10.10
CA ILE A 18 10.00 18.66 8.68
C ILE A 18 11.45 18.30 8.35
N ALA A 19 12.42 19.13 8.76
CA ALA A 19 13.83 18.88 8.50
C ALA A 19 14.33 17.59 9.16
N THR A 20 13.91 17.32 10.40
CA THR A 20 14.32 16.12 11.14
C THR A 20 13.61 14.85 10.67
N SER A 21 12.47 14.93 9.98
CA SER A 21 11.79 13.77 9.40
C SER A 21 12.69 12.98 8.44
N LEU A 22 13.67 13.63 7.80
CA LEU A 22 14.70 12.99 6.98
C LEU A 22 15.44 11.86 7.71
N TYR A 23 15.58 11.95 9.04
CA TYR A 23 16.33 10.99 9.85
C TYR A 23 15.44 9.94 10.51
N LEU A 24 14.16 10.23 10.73
CA LEU A 24 13.24 9.35 11.45
C LEU A 24 12.92 8.07 10.67
N TYR A 25 12.52 8.24 9.43
CA TYR A 25 12.15 7.14 8.55
C TYR A 25 13.30 6.14 8.31
N PRO A 26 14.52 6.54 7.87
CA PRO A 26 15.60 5.57 7.67
C PRO A 26 15.97 4.84 8.95
N THR A 27 15.92 5.53 10.11
CA THR A 27 16.26 4.93 11.41
C THR A 27 15.23 3.85 11.80
N ALA A 28 13.93 4.09 11.58
CA ALA A 28 12.91 3.09 11.85
C ALA A 28 13.04 1.86 10.94
N ILE A 29 13.32 2.07 9.64
CA ILE A 29 13.58 0.99 8.69
C ILE A 29 14.83 0.18 9.09
N LEU A 30 15.90 0.85 9.55
CA LEU A 30 17.10 0.15 10.03
C LEU A 30 16.82 -0.66 11.29
N ALA A 31 16.01 -0.15 12.22
CA ALA A 31 15.61 -0.92 13.40
C ALA A 31 14.91 -2.23 13.03
N HIS A 32 14.01 -2.18 12.04
CA HIS A 32 13.36 -3.36 11.47
C HIS A 32 14.38 -4.28 10.78
N HIS A 33 15.20 -3.75 9.89
CA HIS A 33 16.21 -4.50 9.15
C HIS A 33 17.20 -5.25 10.04
N PHE A 34 17.62 -4.62 11.15
CA PHE A 34 18.50 -5.27 12.16
C PHE A 34 17.78 -6.31 13.02
N GLY A 35 16.46 -6.50 12.87
CA GLY A 35 15.70 -7.46 13.65
C GLY A 35 15.51 -7.06 15.12
N ILE A 36 15.57 -5.77 15.42
CA ILE A 36 15.46 -5.27 16.81
C ILE A 36 14.08 -5.60 17.39
N PHE A 37 13.00 -5.45 16.62
CA PHE A 37 11.64 -5.74 17.08
C PHE A 37 11.47 -7.23 17.38
N GLU A 38 11.94 -8.11 16.50
CA GLU A 38 11.93 -9.56 16.73
C GLU A 38 12.75 -9.98 17.94
N TYR A 39 13.83 -9.26 18.23
CA TYR A 39 14.68 -9.54 19.39
C TYR A 39 14.01 -9.09 20.70
N ILE A 40 13.35 -7.92 20.72
CA ILE A 40 12.61 -7.40 21.86
C ILE A 40 11.38 -8.28 22.15
N ALA A 41 10.70 -8.82 21.13
CA ALA A 41 9.51 -9.65 21.28
C ALA A 41 9.74 -10.92 22.10
N LYS A 42 10.98 -11.46 22.11
CA LYS A 42 11.32 -12.67 22.88
C LYS A 42 11.33 -12.44 24.38
N ASP A 43 11.70 -11.25 24.79
CA ASP A 43 11.77 -10.77 26.16
C ASP A 43 12.17 -9.29 26.13
N ASN A 44 11.71 -8.48 27.07
CA ASN A 44 12.09 -7.05 27.14
C ASN A 44 13.62 -6.91 27.20
N LYS A 45 14.21 -5.99 26.43
CA LYS A 45 15.66 -5.88 26.23
C LYS A 45 16.21 -4.55 26.74
N SER A 46 17.34 -4.61 27.42
CA SER A 46 18.15 -3.43 27.77
C SER A 46 18.93 -2.92 26.53
N PRO A 47 19.36 -1.64 26.54
CA PRO A 47 20.21 -1.12 25.47
C PRO A 47 21.48 -1.97 25.23
N SER A 48 22.10 -2.46 26.30
CA SER A 48 23.32 -3.28 26.23
C SER A 48 23.08 -4.65 25.58
N GLU A 49 21.91 -5.27 25.83
CA GLU A 49 21.53 -6.54 25.20
C GLU A 49 21.26 -6.35 23.69
N ILE A 50 20.61 -5.25 23.30
CA ILE A 50 20.41 -4.90 21.89
C ILE A 50 21.75 -4.64 21.20
N CYS A 51 22.65 -3.90 21.84
CA CYS A 51 24.00 -3.65 21.36
C CYS A 51 24.76 -4.96 21.08
N ALA A 52 24.74 -5.89 22.02
CA ALA A 52 25.38 -7.19 21.85
C ALA A 52 24.74 -8.04 20.74
N PHE A 53 23.42 -7.95 20.57
CA PHE A 53 22.68 -8.69 19.54
C PHE A 53 23.03 -8.24 18.11
N ILE A 54 23.03 -6.92 17.85
CA ILE A 54 23.27 -6.38 16.50
C ILE A 54 24.74 -6.09 16.22
N GLY A 55 25.61 -6.14 17.23
CA GLY A 55 27.06 -5.94 17.07
C GLY A 55 27.49 -4.50 16.75
N ILE A 56 26.73 -3.49 17.19
CA ILE A 56 27.07 -2.07 17.02
C ILE A 56 27.28 -1.38 18.39
N GLU A 57 27.92 -0.22 18.36
CA GLU A 57 28.22 0.54 19.57
C GLU A 57 26.95 1.00 20.30
N LEU A 58 27.04 1.08 21.64
CA LEU A 58 25.93 1.48 22.50
C LEU A 58 25.33 2.84 22.09
N ARG A 59 26.16 3.81 21.76
CA ARG A 59 25.74 5.14 21.30
C ARG A 59 24.82 5.04 20.09
N SER A 60 25.11 4.15 19.13
CA SER A 60 24.31 3.96 17.93
C SER A 60 22.96 3.31 18.27
N VAL A 61 22.95 2.33 19.19
CA VAL A 61 21.70 1.72 19.70
C VAL A 61 20.84 2.76 20.39
N GLU A 62 21.41 3.59 21.26
CA GLU A 62 20.68 4.67 21.96
C GLU A 62 20.03 5.64 20.98
N VAL A 63 20.71 6.01 19.89
CA VAL A 63 20.17 6.88 18.84
C VAL A 63 18.97 6.20 18.12
N VAL A 64 19.14 4.95 17.71
CA VAL A 64 18.05 4.20 17.03
C VAL A 64 16.84 4.04 17.97
N MET A 65 17.10 3.64 19.21
CA MET A 65 16.03 3.38 20.17
C MET A 65 15.31 4.66 20.60
N ALA A 66 16.00 5.82 20.65
CA ALA A 66 15.35 7.11 20.89
C ALA A 66 14.33 7.46 19.79
N VAL A 67 14.66 7.15 18.53
CA VAL A 67 13.74 7.39 17.38
C VAL A 67 12.54 6.46 17.44
N VAL A 68 12.74 5.14 17.60
CA VAL A 68 11.61 4.19 17.61
C VAL A 68 10.73 4.34 18.85
N LEU A 69 11.30 4.83 19.97
CA LEU A 69 10.55 5.23 21.15
C LEU A 69 9.66 6.46 20.88
N ALA A 70 10.24 7.50 20.25
CA ALA A 70 9.50 8.71 19.90
C ALA A 70 8.43 8.48 18.81
N LEU A 71 8.59 7.44 17.99
CA LEU A 71 7.59 6.96 17.02
C LEU A 71 6.55 6.01 17.66
N GLU A 72 6.60 5.79 18.96
CA GLU A 72 5.67 4.91 19.70
C GLU A 72 5.69 3.45 19.18
N LEU A 73 6.81 3.00 18.62
CA LEU A 73 6.99 1.61 18.19
C LEU A 73 7.45 0.72 19.36
N VAL A 74 8.11 1.30 20.35
CA VAL A 74 8.50 0.66 21.60
C VAL A 74 8.15 1.54 22.77
N GLU A 75 8.10 0.94 23.96
CA GLU A 75 8.03 1.63 25.24
C GLU A 75 9.31 1.34 26.06
N PHE A 76 9.66 2.22 26.99
CA PHE A 76 10.84 2.06 27.85
C PHE A 76 10.44 2.16 29.31
N GLU A 77 10.63 1.07 30.07
CA GLU A 77 10.29 0.97 31.48
C GLU A 77 11.32 0.11 32.20
N ASP A 78 11.71 0.48 33.40
CA ASP A 78 12.68 -0.23 34.25
C ASP A 78 14.01 -0.56 33.54
N GLY A 79 14.49 0.34 32.68
CA GLY A 79 15.75 0.18 31.95
C GLY A 79 15.67 -0.79 30.74
N ARG A 80 14.48 -1.19 30.34
CA ARG A 80 14.24 -2.14 29.25
C ARG A 80 13.21 -1.62 28.24
N TYR A 81 13.39 -1.99 26.98
CA TYR A 81 12.43 -1.76 25.91
C TYR A 81 11.45 -2.93 25.81
N ARG A 82 10.19 -2.59 25.57
CA ARG A 82 9.13 -3.52 25.18
C ARG A 82 8.43 -3.03 23.93
N LEU A 83 7.83 -3.92 23.16
CA LEU A 83 7.06 -3.55 21.98
C LEU A 83 5.73 -2.89 22.35
N THR A 84 5.26 -1.97 21.50
CA THR A 84 3.87 -1.53 21.54
C THR A 84 2.97 -2.51 20.79
N LYS A 85 1.67 -2.48 21.03
CA LYS A 85 0.70 -3.34 20.34
C LYS A 85 0.74 -3.21 18.82
N VAL A 86 0.96 -1.99 18.30
CA VAL A 86 1.05 -1.77 16.85
C VAL A 86 2.29 -2.47 16.28
N THR A 87 3.39 -2.48 16.99
CA THR A 87 4.62 -3.17 16.56
C THR A 87 4.47 -4.69 16.66
N GLU A 88 3.89 -5.20 17.73
CA GLU A 88 3.59 -6.63 17.87
C GLU A 88 2.68 -7.14 16.75
N GLU A 89 1.65 -6.38 16.40
CA GLU A 89 0.67 -6.78 15.40
C GLU A 89 1.16 -6.64 13.96
N PHE A 90 1.92 -5.59 13.65
CA PHE A 90 2.24 -5.28 12.24
C PHE A 90 3.72 -5.46 11.85
N LEU A 91 4.64 -5.58 12.80
CA LEU A 91 6.08 -5.67 12.51
C LEU A 91 6.76 -6.96 12.96
N LEU A 92 6.03 -7.92 13.54
CA LEU A 92 6.55 -9.25 13.85
C LEU A 92 6.14 -10.26 12.78
N LYS A 93 7.12 -11.03 12.27
CA LYS A 93 6.93 -12.01 11.18
C LYS A 93 5.92 -13.11 11.49
N GLU A 94 5.75 -13.44 12.78
CA GLU A 94 4.78 -14.45 13.22
C GLU A 94 3.35 -13.91 13.29
N SER A 95 3.18 -12.59 13.20
CA SER A 95 1.84 -12.00 13.19
C SER A 95 1.12 -12.29 11.87
N PRO A 96 -0.16 -12.68 11.91
CA PRO A 96 -0.96 -12.79 10.70
C PRO A 96 -1.17 -11.46 9.96
N ASN A 97 -0.92 -10.32 10.62
CA ASN A 97 -1.04 -8.98 10.06
C ASN A 97 0.32 -8.35 9.70
N TYR A 98 1.37 -9.16 9.55
CA TYR A 98 2.71 -8.68 9.30
C TYR A 98 2.82 -7.82 8.04
N CYS A 99 3.17 -6.55 8.19
CA CYS A 99 3.39 -5.61 7.08
C CYS A 99 4.87 -5.28 6.82
N GLY A 100 5.79 -5.86 7.58
CA GLY A 100 7.23 -5.59 7.47
C GLY A 100 7.84 -5.87 6.09
N TYR A 101 7.23 -6.70 5.26
CA TYR A 101 7.64 -6.85 3.85
C TYR A 101 7.66 -5.54 3.07
N TYR A 102 6.78 -4.60 3.39
CA TYR A 102 6.80 -3.27 2.79
C TYR A 102 8.04 -2.48 3.23
N TRP A 103 8.44 -2.62 4.49
CA TRP A 103 9.66 -2.00 5.01
C TRP A 103 10.92 -2.61 4.40
N ASP A 104 10.92 -3.94 4.14
CA ASP A 104 12.00 -4.63 3.43
C ASP A 104 12.13 -4.11 1.99
N LEU A 105 11.00 -3.93 1.28
CA LEU A 105 10.98 -3.34 -0.06
C LEU A 105 11.57 -1.92 -0.05
N ILE A 106 11.15 -1.08 0.89
CA ILE A 106 11.66 0.28 1.04
C ILE A 106 13.16 0.27 1.35
N TYR A 107 13.63 -0.62 2.21
CA TYR A 107 15.07 -0.76 2.50
C TYR A 107 15.87 -1.06 1.22
N SER A 108 15.38 -1.96 0.38
CA SER A 108 16.04 -2.35 -0.88
C SER A 108 15.95 -1.31 -1.99
N THR A 109 14.97 -0.41 -1.93
CA THR A 109 14.68 0.60 -2.97
C THR A 109 14.84 2.04 -2.50
N GLY A 110 15.46 2.26 -1.32
CA GLY A 110 15.53 3.57 -0.66
C GLY A 110 16.16 4.68 -1.51
N ASP A 111 17.06 4.34 -2.41
CA ASP A 111 17.68 5.30 -3.33
C ASP A 111 16.68 5.95 -4.29
N ASN A 112 15.55 5.29 -4.57
CA ASN A 112 14.48 5.84 -5.41
C ASN A 112 13.86 7.10 -4.81
N PHE A 113 13.95 7.27 -3.47
CA PHE A 113 13.41 8.42 -2.75
C PHE A 113 14.48 9.38 -2.24
N SER A 114 15.73 9.24 -2.71
CA SER A 114 16.77 10.22 -2.45
C SER A 114 16.41 11.59 -3.05
N LEU A 115 16.88 12.69 -2.43
CA LEU A 115 16.62 14.04 -2.97
C LEU A 115 17.04 14.19 -4.43
N ALA A 116 18.19 13.59 -4.79
CA ALA A 116 18.70 13.65 -6.15
C ALA A 116 17.78 12.92 -7.14
N ASN A 117 17.28 11.74 -6.76
CA ASN A 117 16.37 10.99 -7.62
C ASN A 117 14.99 11.66 -7.72
N LEU A 118 14.43 12.15 -6.61
CA LEU A 118 13.16 12.89 -6.63
C LEU A 118 13.26 14.15 -7.49
N GLU A 119 14.35 14.93 -7.39
CA GLU A 119 14.58 16.07 -8.27
C GLU A 119 14.63 15.64 -9.74
N ASN A 120 15.36 14.57 -10.03
CA ASN A 120 15.50 14.04 -11.39
C ASN A 120 14.14 13.60 -11.96
N VAL A 121 13.33 12.85 -11.19
CA VAL A 121 12.00 12.39 -11.61
C VAL A 121 11.06 13.57 -11.83
N MET A 122 11.05 14.56 -10.91
CA MET A 122 10.22 15.76 -11.05
C MET A 122 10.55 16.57 -12.32
N ARG A 123 11.84 16.62 -12.70
CA ARG A 123 12.28 17.32 -13.93
C ARG A 123 12.01 16.53 -15.21
N LYS A 124 12.04 15.19 -15.12
CA LYS A 124 11.79 14.30 -16.29
C LYS A 124 10.32 14.18 -16.68
N SER A 125 9.40 14.57 -15.81
CA SER A 125 7.95 14.44 -16.06
C SER A 125 7.46 15.15 -17.33
N GLU A 126 8.27 16.02 -17.95
CA GLU A 126 7.95 16.70 -19.20
C GLU A 126 8.48 15.97 -20.47
N ILE A 127 9.30 14.92 -20.34
CA ILE A 127 10.13 14.51 -21.50
C ILE A 127 9.91 13.07 -22.01
N GLN A 128 9.37 12.11 -21.26
CA GLN A 128 9.31 10.72 -21.74
C GLN A 128 8.14 9.91 -21.14
N GLU A 129 6.99 9.94 -21.77
CA GLU A 129 5.92 8.97 -21.53
C GLU A 129 6.35 7.54 -21.91
N GLU A 130 7.18 7.37 -22.95
CA GLU A 130 7.65 6.07 -23.43
C GLU A 130 8.68 5.38 -22.50
N GLU A 131 9.53 6.13 -21.79
CA GLU A 131 10.49 5.52 -20.83
C GLU A 131 9.88 5.12 -19.48
N LYS A 132 8.73 5.69 -19.11
CA LYS A 132 8.02 5.31 -17.86
C LYS A 132 7.28 3.98 -17.95
N GLU A 133 6.99 3.49 -19.13
CA GLU A 133 6.38 2.16 -19.33
C GLU A 133 7.30 1.03 -18.82
N ASN A 134 8.61 1.24 -18.82
CA ASN A 134 9.58 0.20 -18.53
C ASN A 134 9.74 -0.16 -17.05
N LEU A 135 9.35 0.67 -16.07
CA LEU A 135 9.58 0.35 -14.65
C LEU A 135 8.66 -0.75 -14.12
N PHE A 136 7.39 -0.76 -14.52
CA PHE A 136 6.49 -1.87 -14.22
C PHE A 136 6.83 -3.12 -15.03
N GLU A 137 7.19 -2.95 -16.31
CA GLU A 137 7.62 -4.05 -17.18
C GLU A 137 8.92 -4.69 -16.68
N GLU A 138 9.96 -3.93 -16.33
CA GLU A 138 11.21 -4.48 -15.80
C GLU A 138 11.04 -5.17 -14.43
N SER A 139 10.19 -4.65 -13.53
CA SER A 139 9.93 -5.28 -12.23
C SER A 139 9.17 -6.60 -12.38
N ILE A 140 8.35 -6.73 -13.41
CA ILE A 140 7.56 -7.93 -13.73
C ILE A 140 8.41 -9.02 -14.39
N TYR A 141 9.48 -8.67 -15.12
CA TYR A 141 10.34 -9.64 -15.81
C TYR A 141 11.29 -10.38 -14.87
N SER A 142 11.62 -9.86 -13.70
CA SER A 142 12.40 -10.56 -12.68
C SER A 142 11.47 -11.20 -11.65
N THR A 143 11.48 -12.51 -11.56
CA THR A 143 10.67 -13.27 -10.57
C THR A 143 10.93 -12.80 -9.13
N GLU A 144 12.17 -12.45 -8.80
CA GLU A 144 12.56 -11.97 -7.46
C GLU A 144 11.96 -10.60 -7.14
N LYS A 145 11.98 -9.67 -8.10
CA LYS A 145 11.39 -8.34 -7.92
C LYS A 145 9.86 -8.41 -7.81
N ALA A 146 9.23 -9.24 -8.65
CA ALA A 146 7.79 -9.48 -8.59
C ALA A 146 7.40 -10.10 -7.24
N GLU A 147 8.20 -11.03 -6.70
CA GLU A 147 7.96 -11.63 -5.39
C GLU A 147 8.08 -10.61 -4.26
N ALA A 148 9.16 -9.81 -4.24
CA ALA A 148 9.37 -8.79 -3.23
C ALA A 148 8.24 -7.75 -3.23
N PHE A 149 7.84 -7.27 -4.43
CA PHE A 149 6.74 -6.32 -4.59
C PHE A 149 5.39 -6.92 -4.15
N THR A 150 5.06 -8.15 -4.60
CA THR A 150 3.80 -8.81 -4.24
C THR A 150 3.71 -9.06 -2.73
N LYS A 151 4.81 -9.47 -2.07
CA LYS A 151 4.86 -9.60 -0.61
C LYS A 151 4.67 -8.28 0.11
N ALA A 152 5.29 -7.21 -0.38
CA ALA A 152 5.14 -5.87 0.19
C ALA A 152 3.68 -5.38 0.09
N MET A 153 3.06 -5.53 -1.09
CA MET A 153 1.65 -5.18 -1.30
C MET A 153 0.71 -6.06 -0.47
N HIS A 154 1.02 -7.34 -0.30
CA HIS A 154 0.31 -8.21 0.64
C HIS A 154 0.34 -7.65 2.06
N GLY A 155 1.52 -7.30 2.56
CA GLY A 155 1.69 -6.78 3.92
C GLY A 155 0.89 -5.52 4.19
N ILE A 156 0.91 -4.52 3.30
CA ILE A 156 0.13 -3.28 3.49
C ILE A 156 -1.38 -3.45 3.31
N SER A 157 -1.80 -4.51 2.62
CA SER A 157 -3.21 -4.77 2.29
C SER A 157 -3.91 -5.67 3.30
N ILE A 158 -3.17 -6.47 4.08
CA ILE A 158 -3.75 -7.53 4.93
C ILE A 158 -4.73 -6.98 5.97
N GLY A 159 -4.39 -5.88 6.64
CA GLY A 159 -5.26 -5.23 7.60
C GLY A 159 -6.57 -4.74 6.95
N ALA A 160 -6.47 -4.11 5.77
CA ALA A 160 -7.62 -3.61 5.04
C ALA A 160 -8.50 -4.76 4.50
N ALA A 161 -7.89 -5.85 4.04
CA ALA A 161 -8.59 -7.02 3.49
C ALA A 161 -9.54 -7.68 4.50
N SER A 162 -9.21 -7.63 5.78
CA SER A 162 -10.09 -8.15 6.86
C SER A 162 -11.28 -7.23 7.17
N VAL A 163 -11.22 -5.95 6.78
CA VAL A 163 -12.21 -4.93 7.17
C VAL A 163 -13.21 -4.62 6.07
N TRP A 164 -12.72 -4.36 4.84
CA TRP A 164 -13.58 -3.86 3.77
C TRP A 164 -14.77 -4.75 3.41
N PRO A 165 -14.69 -6.11 3.46
CA PRO A 165 -15.83 -6.94 3.09
C PRO A 165 -17.02 -6.84 4.05
N ASN A 166 -16.79 -6.28 5.25
CA ASN A 166 -17.85 -6.00 6.22
C ASN A 166 -18.54 -4.64 6.00
N LYS A 167 -18.00 -3.80 5.09
CA LYS A 167 -18.54 -2.47 4.82
C LYS A 167 -19.62 -2.46 3.74
N LEU A 168 -19.73 -3.54 2.98
CA LEU A 168 -20.69 -3.69 1.89
C LEU A 168 -21.49 -4.98 2.05
N ASN A 169 -22.74 -4.96 1.63
CA ASN A 169 -23.52 -6.17 1.51
C ASN A 169 -23.27 -6.80 0.14
N LEU A 170 -22.62 -7.96 0.12
CA LEU A 170 -22.32 -8.73 -1.07
C LEU A 170 -23.17 -10.01 -1.21
N ALA A 171 -24.26 -10.14 -0.44
CA ALA A 171 -25.10 -11.35 -0.40
C ALA A 171 -25.67 -11.77 -1.77
N ASN A 172 -25.85 -10.81 -2.67
CA ASN A 172 -26.43 -11.06 -4.00
C ASN A 172 -25.37 -11.20 -5.12
N TYR A 173 -24.06 -11.13 -4.79
CA TYR A 173 -22.97 -11.30 -5.74
C TYR A 173 -22.37 -12.69 -5.59
N HIS A 174 -21.98 -13.32 -6.72
CA HIS A 174 -21.53 -14.71 -6.73
C HIS A 174 -20.09 -14.85 -7.24
N CYS A 175 -19.68 -13.99 -8.17
CA CYS A 175 -18.39 -14.06 -8.84
C CYS A 175 -17.67 -12.70 -8.78
N MET A 176 -16.58 -12.63 -8.00
CA MET A 176 -15.71 -11.46 -7.92
C MET A 176 -14.53 -11.63 -8.86
N LEU A 177 -14.25 -10.61 -9.66
CA LEU A 177 -13.00 -10.47 -10.42
C LEU A 177 -12.11 -9.42 -9.73
N ASP A 178 -10.97 -9.87 -9.23
CA ASP A 178 -9.96 -9.06 -8.54
C ASP A 178 -8.86 -8.69 -9.55
N ILE A 179 -8.98 -7.50 -10.14
CA ILE A 179 -8.17 -7.05 -11.27
C ILE A 179 -6.90 -6.37 -10.75
N GLY A 180 -5.72 -6.89 -11.14
CA GLY A 180 -4.46 -6.54 -10.53
C GLY A 180 -4.38 -7.02 -9.08
N GLY A 181 -4.97 -8.19 -8.80
CA GLY A 181 -5.21 -8.66 -7.43
C GLY A 181 -3.96 -9.08 -6.65
N GLY A 182 -2.78 -9.10 -7.28
CA GLY A 182 -1.50 -9.34 -6.62
C GLY A 182 -1.47 -10.65 -5.85
N SER A 183 -1.26 -10.58 -4.53
CA SER A 183 -1.26 -11.76 -3.66
C SER A 183 -2.65 -12.41 -3.48
N GLY A 184 -3.73 -11.74 -3.89
CA GLY A 184 -5.10 -12.17 -3.71
C GLY A 184 -5.66 -11.95 -2.29
N ILE A 185 -5.00 -11.18 -1.45
CA ILE A 185 -5.40 -11.01 -0.04
C ILE A 185 -6.80 -10.40 0.09
N HIS A 186 -7.19 -9.49 -0.81
CA HIS A 186 -8.54 -8.92 -0.81
C HIS A 186 -9.60 -9.95 -1.19
N SER A 187 -9.31 -10.83 -2.14
CA SER A 187 -10.14 -11.98 -2.49
C SER A 187 -10.27 -12.96 -1.31
N VAL A 188 -9.16 -13.23 -0.59
CA VAL A 188 -9.19 -14.02 0.66
C VAL A 188 -10.13 -13.40 1.68
N GLY A 189 -10.03 -12.10 1.95
CA GLY A 189 -10.92 -11.39 2.86
C GLY A 189 -12.39 -11.47 2.43
N ALA A 190 -12.67 -11.29 1.13
CA ALA A 190 -14.02 -11.33 0.57
C ALA A 190 -14.68 -12.70 0.72
N VAL A 191 -14.02 -13.79 0.28
CA VAL A 191 -14.59 -15.14 0.35
C VAL A 191 -14.67 -15.68 1.78
N THR A 192 -13.76 -15.26 2.66
CA THR A 192 -13.84 -15.59 4.08
C THR A 192 -15.08 -14.97 4.72
N ARG A 193 -15.40 -13.72 4.40
CA ARG A 193 -16.59 -13.03 4.93
C ARG A 193 -17.88 -13.49 4.26
N TRP A 194 -17.82 -13.82 2.97
CA TRP A 194 -18.94 -14.21 2.12
C TRP A 194 -18.68 -15.59 1.49
N PRO A 195 -18.90 -16.71 2.21
CA PRO A 195 -18.47 -18.07 1.75
C PRO A 195 -19.16 -18.57 0.48
N HIS A 196 -20.26 -17.96 0.05
CA HIS A 196 -20.91 -18.25 -1.22
C HIS A 196 -20.23 -17.58 -2.43
N LEU A 197 -19.41 -16.54 -2.18
CA LEU A 197 -18.69 -15.81 -3.23
C LEU A 197 -17.52 -16.66 -3.75
N ARG A 198 -17.34 -16.66 -5.06
CA ARG A 198 -16.14 -17.19 -5.73
C ARG A 198 -15.33 -15.99 -6.22
N ALA A 199 -14.02 -16.06 -6.14
CA ALA A 199 -13.15 -15.00 -6.62
C ALA A 199 -12.21 -15.53 -7.71
N THR A 200 -11.98 -14.69 -8.73
CA THR A 200 -10.95 -14.90 -9.73
C THR A 200 -9.95 -13.75 -9.64
N ILE A 201 -8.70 -14.06 -9.32
CA ILE A 201 -7.61 -13.09 -9.33
C ILE A 201 -7.11 -12.99 -10.77
N TYR A 202 -7.14 -11.78 -11.33
CA TYR A 202 -6.71 -11.50 -12.69
C TYR A 202 -5.43 -10.69 -12.65
N ASP A 203 -4.31 -11.33 -13.01
CA ASP A 203 -2.98 -10.71 -12.94
C ASP A 203 -2.02 -11.33 -13.94
N LEU A 204 -0.84 -10.74 -14.07
CA LEU A 204 0.22 -11.19 -14.97
C LEU A 204 0.87 -12.50 -14.52
N ALA A 205 1.43 -13.25 -15.47
CA ALA A 205 1.97 -14.58 -15.23
C ALA A 205 3.03 -14.68 -14.11
N PRO A 206 3.98 -13.74 -13.95
CA PRO A 206 4.93 -13.78 -12.85
C PRO A 206 4.26 -13.66 -11.47
N VAL A 207 3.25 -12.79 -11.35
CA VAL A 207 2.48 -12.56 -10.13
C VAL A 207 1.63 -13.78 -9.80
N GLY A 208 0.94 -14.37 -10.77
CA GLY A 208 0.03 -15.51 -10.57
C GLY A 208 0.69 -16.73 -9.91
N ARG A 209 1.99 -16.97 -10.15
CA ARG A 209 2.75 -18.03 -9.46
C ARG A 209 2.90 -17.75 -7.97
N ILE A 210 3.15 -16.50 -7.61
CA ILE A 210 3.32 -16.06 -6.22
C ILE A 210 1.95 -16.10 -5.53
N THR A 211 0.91 -15.62 -6.21
CA THR A 211 -0.49 -15.66 -5.77
C THR A 211 -0.92 -17.07 -5.38
N ALA A 212 -0.57 -18.08 -6.20
CA ALA A 212 -0.93 -19.48 -5.92
C ALA A 212 -0.37 -19.96 -4.57
N GLY A 213 0.86 -19.54 -4.21
CA GLY A 213 1.46 -19.81 -2.92
C GLY A 213 0.67 -19.19 -1.75
N PHE A 214 0.22 -17.93 -1.90
CA PHE A 214 -0.60 -17.26 -0.89
C PHE A 214 -1.96 -17.95 -0.73
N ILE A 215 -2.70 -18.17 -1.83
CA ILE A 215 -4.03 -18.81 -1.77
C ILE A 215 -3.96 -20.17 -1.10
N LYS A 216 -2.94 -20.97 -1.44
CA LYS A 216 -2.69 -22.28 -0.81
C LYS A 216 -2.42 -22.15 0.69
N SER A 217 -1.68 -21.13 1.13
CA SER A 217 -1.40 -20.93 2.56
C SER A 217 -2.66 -20.62 3.38
N TYR A 218 -3.70 -20.05 2.74
CA TYR A 218 -5.01 -19.82 3.34
C TYR A 218 -5.99 -21.01 3.18
N GLY A 219 -5.64 -22.04 2.40
CA GLY A 219 -6.51 -23.20 2.14
C GLY A 219 -7.79 -22.84 1.36
N LEU A 220 -7.70 -21.89 0.42
CA LEU A 220 -8.85 -21.34 -0.31
C LEU A 220 -8.83 -21.63 -1.82
N GLU A 221 -8.07 -22.66 -2.26
CA GLU A 221 -7.93 -23.02 -3.67
C GLU A 221 -9.25 -23.43 -4.34
N GLU A 222 -10.22 -23.91 -3.56
CA GLU A 222 -11.55 -24.23 -4.08
C GLU A 222 -12.46 -23.01 -4.28
N SER A 223 -12.16 -21.90 -3.60
CA SER A 223 -12.97 -20.68 -3.61
C SER A 223 -12.37 -19.56 -4.44
N ILE A 224 -11.04 -19.60 -4.67
CA ILE A 224 -10.29 -18.57 -5.36
C ILE A 224 -9.51 -19.20 -6.51
N SER A 225 -9.78 -18.76 -7.73
CA SER A 225 -9.04 -19.14 -8.94
C SER A 225 -8.11 -18.02 -9.38
N ILE A 226 -7.13 -18.35 -10.22
CA ILE A 226 -6.18 -17.41 -10.80
C ILE A 226 -6.33 -17.46 -12.31
N HIS A 227 -6.58 -16.31 -12.93
CA HIS A 227 -6.61 -16.15 -14.36
C HIS A 227 -5.44 -15.26 -14.79
N ILE A 228 -4.52 -15.83 -15.57
CA ILE A 228 -3.39 -15.08 -16.11
C ILE A 228 -3.88 -14.26 -17.29
N GLY A 229 -3.67 -12.95 -17.21
CA GLY A 229 -4.06 -12.03 -18.27
C GLY A 229 -3.52 -10.63 -18.07
N ASP A 230 -3.59 -9.84 -19.12
CA ASP A 230 -3.20 -8.44 -19.12
C ASP A 230 -4.47 -7.58 -19.15
N MET A 231 -4.64 -6.70 -18.17
CA MET A 231 -5.82 -5.85 -18.05
C MET A 231 -5.99 -4.88 -19.22
N TRP A 232 -4.92 -4.64 -20.00
CA TRP A 232 -4.96 -3.73 -21.16
C TRP A 232 -5.46 -4.43 -22.43
N SER A 233 -5.10 -5.67 -22.67
CA SER A 233 -5.34 -6.38 -23.94
C SER A 233 -6.32 -7.53 -23.85
N GLY A 234 -6.38 -8.25 -22.70
CA GLY A 234 -7.23 -9.43 -22.53
C GLY A 234 -8.71 -9.10 -22.29
N SER A 235 -9.62 -10.05 -22.53
CA SER A 235 -10.99 -9.96 -22.03
C SER A 235 -11.04 -10.29 -20.55
N TYR A 236 -11.99 -9.70 -19.82
CA TYR A 236 -12.23 -10.08 -18.44
C TYR A 236 -13.04 -11.38 -18.36
N PRO A 237 -12.69 -12.30 -17.45
CA PRO A 237 -13.56 -13.41 -17.09
C PRO A 237 -14.94 -12.93 -16.60
N ASP A 238 -15.97 -13.78 -16.78
CA ASP A 238 -17.31 -13.49 -16.31
C ASP A 238 -17.35 -13.28 -14.79
N ALA A 239 -17.91 -12.15 -14.38
CA ALA A 239 -18.09 -11.78 -12.97
C ALA A 239 -19.26 -10.80 -12.82
N ASP A 240 -19.90 -10.80 -11.64
CA ASP A 240 -20.93 -9.83 -11.28
C ASP A 240 -20.41 -8.75 -10.31
N LEU A 241 -19.16 -8.89 -9.88
CA LEU A 241 -18.45 -7.95 -9.00
C LEU A 241 -17.02 -7.76 -9.50
N HIS A 242 -16.65 -6.54 -9.89
CA HIS A 242 -15.27 -6.16 -10.20
C HIS A 242 -14.65 -5.40 -9.04
N PHE A 243 -13.42 -5.75 -8.69
CA PHE A 243 -12.67 -5.16 -7.60
C PHE A 243 -11.29 -4.71 -8.08
N TYR A 244 -10.90 -3.50 -7.69
CA TYR A 244 -9.58 -2.91 -7.91
C TYR A 244 -9.05 -2.40 -6.58
N SER A 245 -7.86 -2.79 -6.19
CA SER A 245 -7.19 -2.23 -5.01
C SER A 245 -5.79 -1.78 -5.34
N ASN A 246 -5.50 -0.51 -5.09
CA ASN A 246 -4.21 0.10 -5.40
C ASN A 246 -3.81 -0.09 -6.89
N VAL A 247 -4.76 0.07 -7.80
CA VAL A 247 -4.53 -0.07 -9.24
C VAL A 247 -4.67 1.25 -9.96
N LEU A 248 -5.77 1.99 -9.69
CA LEU A 248 -6.05 3.21 -10.44
C LEU A 248 -5.02 4.30 -10.20
N HIS A 249 -4.46 4.38 -9.01
CA HIS A 249 -3.43 5.36 -8.67
C HIS A 249 -2.12 5.16 -9.43
N ASP A 250 -1.87 3.99 -10.01
CA ASP A 250 -0.68 3.74 -10.81
C ASP A 250 -0.77 4.34 -12.23
N TRP A 251 -1.97 4.73 -12.66
CA TRP A 251 -2.23 5.07 -14.05
C TRP A 251 -2.78 6.48 -14.23
N PRO A 252 -2.46 7.14 -15.37
CA PRO A 252 -3.05 8.43 -15.73
C PRO A 252 -4.54 8.28 -16.05
N GLU A 253 -5.27 9.42 -16.02
CA GLU A 253 -6.73 9.47 -16.20
C GLU A 253 -7.20 8.71 -17.46
N GLN A 254 -6.50 8.83 -18.58
CA GLN A 254 -6.87 8.19 -19.85
C GLN A 254 -6.89 6.67 -19.75
N LYS A 255 -5.90 6.08 -19.07
CA LYS A 255 -5.83 4.64 -18.81
C LYS A 255 -6.95 4.21 -17.85
N ASN A 256 -7.26 5.01 -16.84
CA ASN A 256 -8.36 4.73 -15.90
C ASN A 256 -9.74 4.85 -16.55
N VAL A 257 -9.94 5.76 -17.50
CA VAL A 257 -11.16 5.81 -18.35
C VAL A 257 -11.32 4.49 -19.09
N PHE A 258 -10.25 3.95 -19.69
CA PHE A 258 -10.29 2.65 -20.37
C PHE A 258 -10.64 1.51 -19.41
N LEU A 259 -10.00 1.40 -18.25
CA LEU A 259 -10.27 0.32 -17.28
C LEU A 259 -11.70 0.36 -16.74
N THR A 260 -12.21 1.54 -16.40
CA THR A 260 -13.57 1.71 -15.89
C THR A 260 -14.62 1.41 -16.96
N GLN A 261 -14.37 1.81 -18.22
CA GLN A 261 -15.24 1.47 -19.35
C GLN A 261 -15.24 -0.04 -19.62
N LYS A 262 -14.07 -0.67 -19.64
CA LYS A 262 -13.92 -2.12 -19.81
C LYS A 262 -14.66 -2.91 -18.73
N SER A 263 -14.59 -2.47 -17.48
CA SER A 263 -15.35 -3.06 -16.38
C SER A 263 -16.86 -2.89 -16.59
N TYR A 264 -17.30 -1.70 -17.03
CA TYR A 264 -18.70 -1.47 -17.32
C TYR A 264 -19.23 -2.39 -18.43
N ASP A 265 -18.46 -2.53 -19.51
CA ASP A 265 -18.86 -3.37 -20.65
C ASP A 265 -18.96 -4.84 -20.26
N ALA A 266 -18.01 -5.35 -19.46
CA ALA A 266 -17.95 -6.75 -19.04
C ALA A 266 -18.98 -7.13 -17.95
N LEU A 267 -19.32 -6.21 -17.04
CA LEU A 267 -20.27 -6.49 -15.96
C LEU A 267 -21.68 -6.68 -16.51
N PRO A 268 -22.50 -7.58 -15.93
CA PRO A 268 -23.93 -7.70 -16.23
C PRO A 268 -24.73 -6.51 -15.67
N HIS A 269 -25.99 -6.36 -16.07
CA HIS A 269 -26.93 -5.44 -15.40
C HIS A 269 -27.04 -5.80 -13.91
N GLY A 270 -26.99 -4.81 -13.03
CA GLY A 270 -26.92 -4.99 -11.58
C GLY A 270 -25.54 -5.31 -11.06
N GLY A 271 -24.57 -5.55 -11.95
CA GLY A 271 -23.17 -5.78 -11.57
C GLY A 271 -22.53 -4.56 -10.91
N ARG A 272 -21.58 -4.81 -10.03
CA ARG A 272 -20.97 -3.78 -9.18
C ARG A 272 -19.47 -3.65 -9.47
N ILE A 273 -18.99 -2.42 -9.48
CA ILE A 273 -17.55 -2.11 -9.37
C ILE A 273 -17.24 -1.62 -7.97
N ILE A 274 -16.10 -2.05 -7.42
CA ILE A 274 -15.53 -1.56 -6.16
C ILE A 274 -14.08 -1.15 -6.43
N ILE A 275 -13.72 0.06 -6.06
CA ILE A 275 -12.37 0.60 -6.10
C ILE A 275 -11.95 0.86 -4.65
N HIS A 276 -10.86 0.22 -4.20
CA HIS A 276 -10.30 0.33 -2.87
C HIS A 276 -8.98 1.10 -2.95
N GLU A 277 -8.98 2.33 -2.48
CA GLU A 277 -7.88 3.28 -2.65
C GLU A 277 -7.67 4.17 -1.43
N ILE A 278 -6.44 4.65 -1.29
CA ILE A 278 -6.12 5.79 -0.42
C ILE A 278 -6.45 7.06 -1.21
N LEU A 279 -7.35 7.89 -0.70
CA LEU A 279 -7.84 9.07 -1.43
C LEU A 279 -7.46 10.38 -0.74
N PHE A 280 -7.29 11.42 -1.54
CA PHE A 280 -7.29 12.77 -1.01
C PHE A 280 -8.65 13.14 -0.42
N ASN A 281 -8.63 13.89 0.69
CA ASN A 281 -9.83 14.42 1.33
C ASN A 281 -10.39 15.60 0.53
N GLY A 282 -11.36 15.34 -0.35
CA GLY A 282 -11.97 16.35 -1.22
C GLY A 282 -10.99 16.90 -2.26
N ASP A 283 -11.15 18.17 -2.60
CA ASP A 283 -10.37 18.85 -3.64
C ASP A 283 -9.04 19.44 -3.12
N ILE A 284 -8.80 19.37 -1.81
CA ILE A 284 -7.56 19.83 -1.18
C ILE A 284 -6.68 18.60 -0.88
N PRO A 285 -5.45 18.55 -1.44
CA PRO A 285 -4.53 17.47 -1.15
C PRO A 285 -4.24 17.32 0.35
N GLY A 286 -4.48 16.13 0.88
CA GLY A 286 -4.31 15.76 2.29
C GLY A 286 -5.11 14.50 2.60
N PRO A 287 -4.94 13.92 3.79
CA PRO A 287 -4.02 14.28 4.87
C PRO A 287 -2.54 14.08 4.52
N LEU A 288 -1.63 14.47 5.43
CA LEU A 288 -0.18 14.42 5.20
C LEU A 288 0.32 13.06 4.73
N ALA A 289 -0.16 11.98 5.32
CA ALA A 289 0.22 10.62 4.95
C ALA A 289 -0.15 10.28 3.49
N VAL A 290 -1.35 10.70 3.04
CA VAL A 290 -1.81 10.50 1.65
C VAL A 290 -0.99 11.34 0.68
N ALA A 291 -0.69 12.60 1.03
CA ALA A 291 0.18 13.46 0.24
C ALA A 291 1.60 12.91 0.14
N GLY A 292 2.13 12.34 1.23
CA GLY A 292 3.42 11.64 1.24
C GLY A 292 3.39 10.39 0.35
N PHE A 293 2.33 9.58 0.45
CA PHE A 293 2.18 8.39 -0.40
C PHE A 293 2.07 8.75 -1.90
N ASN A 294 1.48 9.90 -2.23
CA ASN A 294 1.42 10.38 -3.61
C ASN A 294 2.83 10.63 -4.22
N VAL A 295 3.85 10.91 -3.40
CA VAL A 295 5.23 11.08 -3.88
C VAL A 295 5.79 9.76 -4.44
N THR A 296 5.34 8.62 -3.92
CA THR A 296 5.78 7.30 -4.42
C THR A 296 5.36 7.08 -5.87
N MET A 297 4.23 7.66 -6.28
CA MET A 297 3.73 7.56 -7.66
C MET A 297 4.67 8.21 -8.67
N LEU A 298 5.40 9.26 -8.29
CA LEU A 298 6.39 9.89 -9.16
C LEU A 298 7.54 8.95 -9.52
N SER A 299 7.94 8.07 -8.58
CA SER A 299 9.09 7.19 -8.75
C SER A 299 8.71 5.80 -9.27
N TRP A 300 7.48 5.34 -9.01
CA TRP A 300 7.08 3.95 -9.25
C TRP A 300 6.01 3.79 -10.32
N SER A 301 5.24 4.84 -10.64
CA SER A 301 4.11 4.72 -11.53
C SER A 301 3.95 5.93 -12.46
N GLN A 302 2.93 5.90 -13.30
CA GLN A 302 2.56 7.00 -14.21
C GLN A 302 1.42 7.85 -13.66
N GLY A 303 0.84 7.45 -12.53
CA GLY A 303 -0.39 8.01 -11.98
C GLY A 303 -0.19 8.96 -10.81
N LYS A 304 -1.20 9.03 -9.98
CA LYS A 304 -1.27 9.91 -8.80
C LYS A 304 -2.30 9.38 -7.81
N GLN A 305 -2.27 9.86 -6.58
CA GLN A 305 -3.42 9.69 -5.69
C GLN A 305 -4.59 10.51 -6.22
N TYR A 306 -5.75 9.89 -6.28
CA TYR A 306 -7.00 10.52 -6.73
C TYR A 306 -7.82 11.01 -5.53
N SER A 307 -8.72 11.95 -5.77
CA SER A 307 -9.81 12.29 -4.87
C SER A 307 -11.06 11.45 -5.19
N PHE A 308 -12.02 11.42 -4.25
CA PHE A 308 -13.32 10.79 -4.51
C PHE A 308 -14.03 11.40 -5.72
N SER A 309 -13.96 12.73 -5.88
CA SER A 309 -14.61 13.43 -7.00
C SER A 309 -14.07 13.00 -8.35
N GLU A 310 -12.76 12.78 -8.47
CA GLU A 310 -12.12 12.31 -9.70
C GLU A 310 -12.53 10.87 -10.02
N ILE A 311 -12.44 9.94 -9.07
CA ILE A 311 -12.88 8.54 -9.29
C ILE A 311 -14.39 8.48 -9.60
N LYS A 312 -15.21 9.26 -8.89
CA LYS A 312 -16.66 9.37 -9.18
C LYS A 312 -16.93 9.81 -10.61
N GLN A 313 -16.15 10.77 -11.13
CA GLN A 313 -16.28 11.20 -12.52
C GLN A 313 -15.92 10.10 -13.51
N LEU A 314 -14.84 9.34 -13.25
CA LEU A 314 -14.46 8.18 -14.07
C LEU A 314 -15.59 7.16 -14.15
N LEU A 315 -16.13 6.76 -13.00
CA LEU A 315 -17.24 5.79 -12.95
C LEU A 315 -18.50 6.32 -13.61
N HIS A 316 -18.83 7.59 -13.42
CA HIS A 316 -20.00 8.23 -14.05
C HIS A 316 -19.88 8.29 -15.58
N ARG A 317 -18.68 8.60 -16.10
CA ARG A 317 -18.38 8.61 -17.54
C ARG A 317 -18.57 7.23 -18.16
N ALA A 318 -18.14 6.17 -17.46
CA ALA A 318 -18.33 4.79 -17.92
C ALA A 318 -19.79 4.33 -17.89
N GLY A 319 -20.68 5.02 -17.17
CA GLY A 319 -22.11 4.71 -17.11
C GLY A 319 -22.59 4.17 -15.76
N PHE A 320 -21.73 3.95 -14.79
CA PHE A 320 -22.12 3.51 -13.45
C PHE A 320 -23.04 4.52 -12.76
N ARG A 321 -23.92 4.01 -11.90
CA ARG A 321 -24.86 4.78 -11.07
C ARG A 321 -24.70 4.40 -9.61
N ASP A 322 -25.42 5.12 -8.73
CA ASP A 322 -25.37 4.89 -7.27
C ASP A 322 -23.94 4.86 -6.74
N ILE A 323 -23.14 5.85 -7.21
CA ILE A 323 -21.73 5.97 -6.85
C ILE A 323 -21.60 6.58 -5.47
N GLU A 324 -21.03 5.83 -4.55
CA GLU A 324 -20.82 6.21 -3.16
C GLU A 324 -19.40 5.94 -2.68
N ILE A 325 -18.99 6.64 -1.60
CA ILE A 325 -17.73 6.42 -0.90
C ILE A 325 -18.01 5.89 0.51
N ILE A 326 -17.27 4.88 0.91
CA ILE A 326 -17.40 4.23 2.21
C ILE A 326 -16.00 4.14 2.85
N PRO A 327 -15.76 4.78 4.01
CA PRO A 327 -14.51 4.60 4.74
C PRO A 327 -14.28 3.13 5.10
N ALA A 328 -13.10 2.61 4.78
CA ALA A 328 -12.76 1.20 4.98
C ALA A 328 -11.84 0.99 6.20
N SER A 329 -10.53 1.12 6.03
CA SER A 329 -9.54 0.90 7.07
C SER A 329 -8.41 1.91 6.93
N GLY A 330 -7.99 2.51 8.04
CA GLY A 330 -6.93 3.52 8.03
C GLY A 330 -7.25 4.67 7.08
N TYR A 331 -6.41 4.87 6.07
CA TYR A 331 -6.61 5.89 5.03
C TYR A 331 -7.38 5.36 3.80
N PHE A 332 -7.72 4.06 3.77
CA PHE A 332 -8.42 3.47 2.64
C PHE A 332 -9.92 3.76 2.66
N SER A 333 -10.46 3.93 1.46
CA SER A 333 -11.90 4.03 1.21
C SER A 333 -12.31 3.09 0.08
N LEU A 334 -13.57 2.67 0.08
CA LEU A 334 -14.22 2.02 -1.04
C LEU A 334 -14.98 3.07 -1.82
N ILE A 335 -14.81 3.09 -3.12
CA ILE A 335 -15.67 3.78 -4.06
C ILE A 335 -16.40 2.68 -4.83
N THR A 336 -17.72 2.72 -4.84
CA THR A 336 -18.52 1.68 -5.50
C THR A 336 -19.55 2.32 -6.41
N GLY A 337 -19.90 1.60 -7.49
CA GLY A 337 -20.93 1.97 -8.43
C GLY A 337 -21.62 0.72 -9.00
N ILE A 338 -22.87 0.87 -9.47
CA ILE A 338 -23.69 -0.22 -10.03
C ILE A 338 -23.91 0.06 -11.52
N LYS A 339 -23.82 -0.98 -12.35
CA LYS A 339 -24.26 -0.94 -13.74
C LYS A 339 -25.79 -1.07 -13.76
N PRO A 340 -26.52 -0.02 -14.21
CA PRO A 340 -27.99 -0.02 -14.21
C PRO A 340 -28.58 -1.08 -15.12
#